data_56fd00447da75ef357bf9297e03c90f9
#
_entry.id   56fd00447da75ef357bf9297e03c90f9
#
_cell.length_a   1.000
_cell.length_b   1.000
_cell.length_c   1.000
_cell.angle_alpha   90.00
_cell.angle_beta   90.00
_cell.angle_gamma   90.00
#
_symmetry.space_group_name_H-M   'P 1'
#
loop_
_entity.id
_entity.type
_entity.pdbx_description
1 polymer ?
#
loop_
_entity_poly.entity_id
_entity_poly.type
_entity_poly.pdbx_seq_one_letter_code
_entity_poly.pdbx_strand_id
1 'polypeptide(L)'
;AYRQEAGMQREIHGGNVYGREVWLDFSVNINPLGMPQGVRQAITEYTAWDETYPDIECTDLRRAIAQKEGIAPEQILCGNGASELLMAVVRAAAPEKCAIAAPSFSGYERAVRAAGAEPVFYELSHDTGFGYETVCDRLSKMTVQMLFLCNPNNPTGNTIPEQILTEILQFCASKKIRVVADECFLRFHPHYEKMSCKRFLKQYPNLLIVNAFTKFYAMAGLRLGYLMTGDLSLLHAVAQQLPEWNVSSIAQRAGISALQDTEYEKRTRQLIEKERRYLIQEFLKMGCTVFPSEADYITFRLPQEKTGFLLKERLLEGKILIRSCANYRNMPPDCYRIAVKQHADNEELVRQVWRILIQ
;
A
#
# COMPACT_ATOMS: atom_id res chain seq x y z
N ALA A 1 -6.26 32.46 -7.18
CA ALA A 1 -7.18 31.43 -6.65
C ALA A 1 -6.79 30.04 -7.16
N TYR A 2 -6.68 29.80 -8.48
CA TYR A 2 -6.37 28.50 -9.09
C TYR A 2 -5.02 27.90 -8.65
N ARG A 3 -4.00 28.71 -8.33
CA ARG A 3 -2.68 28.25 -7.86
C ARG A 3 -2.67 27.83 -6.38
N GLN A 4 -3.57 28.36 -5.55
CA GLN A 4 -3.66 28.01 -4.12
C GLN A 4 -4.40 26.69 -3.93
N GLU A 5 -5.46 26.40 -4.70
CA GLU A 5 -6.17 25.12 -4.66
C GLU A 5 -5.33 23.96 -5.20
N ALA A 6 -4.51 24.18 -6.25
CA ALA A 6 -3.56 23.20 -6.75
C ALA A 6 -2.45 22.87 -5.73
N GLY A 7 -2.09 23.80 -4.83
CA GLY A 7 -1.14 23.58 -3.74
C GLY A 7 -1.67 22.67 -2.65
N MET A 8 -2.95 22.77 -2.27
CA MET A 8 -3.56 21.92 -1.23
C MET A 8 -3.75 20.47 -1.67
N GLN A 9 -3.98 20.19 -2.95
CA GLN A 9 -4.08 18.81 -3.46
C GLN A 9 -2.74 18.05 -3.47
N ARG A 10 -1.60 18.73 -3.42
CA ARG A 10 -0.26 18.10 -3.46
C ARG A 10 0.19 17.46 -2.13
N GLU A 11 -0.46 17.76 -1.02
CA GLU A 11 -0.09 17.21 0.31
C GLU A 11 -0.85 15.92 0.69
N ILE A 12 -1.68 15.37 -0.18
CA ILE A 12 -2.47 14.15 0.11
C ILE A 12 -1.58 12.92 0.30
N HIS A 13 -0.39 12.90 -0.31
CA HIS A 13 0.56 11.78 -0.25
C HIS A 13 1.91 12.22 0.31
N GLY A 14 2.70 11.24 0.81
CA GLY A 14 4.14 11.42 1.06
C GLY A 14 4.93 11.54 -0.26
N GLY A 15 6.25 11.78 -0.17
CA GLY A 15 7.14 11.85 -1.32
C GLY A 15 7.14 13.17 -2.08
N ASN A 16 6.57 14.23 -1.53
CA ASN A 16 6.65 15.56 -2.12
C ASN A 16 8.00 16.22 -1.81
N VAL A 17 9.05 15.71 -2.46
CA VAL A 17 10.44 16.18 -2.32
C VAL A 17 10.83 17.22 -3.38
N TYR A 18 10.02 17.39 -4.42
CA TYR A 18 10.31 18.32 -5.52
C TYR A 18 10.23 19.77 -5.06
N GLY A 19 11.30 20.54 -5.31
CA GLY A 19 11.42 21.94 -4.88
C GLY A 19 11.68 22.13 -3.38
N ARG A 20 12.04 21.05 -2.67
CA ARG A 20 12.44 21.05 -1.26
C ARG A 20 13.79 20.38 -1.10
N GLU A 21 14.61 20.89 -0.19
CA GLU A 21 15.86 20.23 0.16
C GLU A 21 15.57 19.19 1.25
N VAL A 22 15.44 17.92 0.83
CA VAL A 22 15.19 16.77 1.73
C VAL A 22 16.38 15.84 1.67
N TRP A 23 16.96 15.55 2.82
CA TRP A 23 18.07 14.62 2.96
C TRP A 23 17.57 13.20 3.30
N LEU A 24 16.62 13.09 4.22
CA LEU A 24 16.01 11.82 4.59
C LEU A 24 14.48 11.90 4.39
N ASP A 25 13.94 11.06 3.53
CA ASP A 25 12.50 10.99 3.30
C ASP A 25 11.89 9.75 3.95
N PHE A 26 11.29 9.90 5.13
CA PHE A 26 10.49 8.91 5.84
C PHE A 26 9.00 8.95 5.50
N SER A 27 8.57 9.85 4.61
CA SER A 27 7.16 10.03 4.26
C SER A 27 6.63 8.98 3.29
N VAL A 28 7.53 8.29 2.57
CA VAL A 28 7.23 7.21 1.62
C VAL A 28 7.74 5.87 2.13
N ASN A 29 6.90 4.86 2.01
CA ASN A 29 7.18 3.50 2.48
C ASN A 29 7.75 2.70 1.30
N ILE A 30 9.06 2.70 1.17
CA ILE A 30 9.81 2.01 0.11
C ILE A 30 10.94 1.23 0.76
N ASN A 31 11.19 0.01 0.27
CA ASN A 31 12.22 -0.87 0.80
C ASN A 31 13.57 -0.16 0.93
N PRO A 32 14.14 -0.09 2.13
CA PRO A 32 15.41 0.60 2.38
C PRO A 32 16.64 -0.09 1.75
N LEU A 33 16.51 -1.33 1.27
CA LEU A 33 17.58 -1.97 0.49
C LEU A 33 17.72 -1.39 -0.93
N GLY A 34 16.74 -0.59 -1.37
CA GLY A 34 16.67 -0.11 -2.76
C GLY A 34 16.29 -1.21 -3.74
N MET A 35 16.37 -0.96 -5.04
CA MET A 35 16.07 -1.95 -6.06
C MET A 35 17.03 -3.14 -5.98
N PRO A 36 16.56 -4.40 -6.18
CA PRO A 36 17.43 -5.57 -6.35
C PRO A 36 18.47 -5.34 -7.45
N GLN A 37 19.64 -5.95 -7.30
CA GLN A 37 20.72 -5.80 -8.29
C GLN A 37 20.29 -6.30 -9.67
N GLY A 38 19.59 -7.43 -9.75
CA GLY A 38 19.08 -7.97 -11.02
C GLY A 38 18.07 -7.04 -11.70
N VAL A 39 17.27 -6.28 -10.92
CA VAL A 39 16.37 -5.26 -11.48
C VAL A 39 17.16 -4.11 -12.10
N ARG A 40 18.21 -3.61 -11.43
CA ARG A 40 19.07 -2.56 -11.97
C ARG A 40 19.75 -3.01 -13.26
N GLN A 41 20.25 -4.25 -13.28
CA GLN A 41 20.86 -4.85 -14.46
C GLN A 41 19.87 -4.96 -15.62
N ALA A 42 18.66 -5.49 -15.37
CA ALA A 42 17.61 -5.60 -16.39
C ALA A 42 17.24 -4.23 -17.00
N ILE A 43 17.20 -3.17 -16.19
CA ILE A 43 16.95 -1.81 -16.65
C ILE A 43 18.11 -1.31 -17.53
N THR A 44 19.35 -1.53 -17.13
CA THR A 44 20.54 -1.07 -17.86
C THR A 44 20.69 -1.79 -19.20
N GLU A 45 20.47 -3.09 -19.23
CA GLU A 45 20.55 -3.91 -20.44
C GLU A 45 19.43 -3.57 -21.44
N TYR A 46 18.24 -3.19 -20.92
CA TYR A 46 17.11 -2.84 -21.77
C TYR A 46 17.36 -1.60 -22.63
N THR A 47 18.05 -0.58 -22.10
CA THR A 47 18.25 0.71 -22.79
C THR A 47 19.02 0.60 -24.13
N ALA A 48 19.56 -0.55 -24.46
CA ALA A 48 20.38 -0.75 -25.64
C ALA A 48 19.62 -1.29 -26.88
N TRP A 49 18.36 -1.82 -26.76
CA TRP A 49 17.96 -2.81 -27.77
C TRP A 49 16.53 -2.78 -28.28
N ASP A 50 15.58 -2.00 -27.73
CA ASP A 50 14.19 -2.30 -28.05
C ASP A 50 13.39 -1.08 -28.52
N GLU A 51 13.16 -1.00 -29.84
CA GLU A 51 12.27 -0.03 -30.48
C GLU A 51 10.85 -0.61 -30.69
N THR A 52 10.56 -1.79 -30.10
CA THR A 52 9.26 -2.47 -30.25
C THR A 52 8.28 -2.07 -29.15
N TYR A 53 6.99 -2.19 -29.46
CA TYR A 53 5.96 -2.09 -28.43
C TYR A 53 6.13 -3.18 -27.37
N PRO A 54 5.69 -2.90 -26.11
CA PRO A 54 5.65 -3.92 -25.07
C PRO A 54 4.77 -5.12 -25.47
N ASP A 55 5.02 -6.29 -24.86
CA ASP A 55 4.03 -7.38 -24.89
C ASP A 55 2.75 -6.92 -24.20
N ILE A 56 1.69 -6.75 -24.99
CA ILE A 56 0.38 -6.25 -24.51
C ILE A 56 -0.25 -7.15 -23.46
N GLU A 57 0.00 -8.46 -23.54
CA GLU A 57 -0.50 -9.46 -22.60
C GLU A 57 0.40 -9.66 -21.40
N CYS A 58 1.56 -9.02 -21.34
CA CYS A 58 2.56 -9.24 -20.29
C CYS A 58 2.85 -10.73 -20.05
N THR A 59 2.92 -11.54 -21.11
CA THR A 59 2.89 -13.00 -21.05
C THR A 59 3.93 -13.59 -20.11
N ASP A 60 5.19 -13.21 -20.25
CA ASP A 60 6.26 -13.76 -19.44
C ASP A 60 6.23 -13.22 -18.00
N LEU A 61 5.84 -11.97 -17.81
CA LEU A 61 5.64 -11.40 -16.49
C LEU A 61 4.50 -12.10 -15.75
N ARG A 62 3.35 -12.33 -16.42
CA ARG A 62 2.21 -13.07 -15.85
C ARG A 62 2.61 -14.49 -15.44
N ARG A 63 3.40 -15.19 -16.26
CA ARG A 63 3.95 -16.53 -15.93
C ARG A 63 4.86 -16.48 -14.70
N ALA A 64 5.74 -15.48 -14.61
CA ALA A 64 6.62 -15.31 -13.46
C ALA A 64 5.84 -14.99 -12.18
N ILE A 65 4.84 -14.12 -12.25
CA ILE A 65 3.95 -13.84 -11.11
C ILE A 65 3.16 -15.09 -10.73
N ALA A 66 2.59 -15.81 -11.70
CA ALA A 66 1.84 -17.05 -11.48
C ALA A 66 2.66 -18.10 -10.74
N GLN A 67 3.89 -18.31 -11.17
CA GLN A 67 4.84 -19.23 -10.50
C GLN A 67 5.12 -18.78 -9.06
N LYS A 68 5.33 -17.47 -8.84
CA LYS A 68 5.63 -16.91 -7.52
C LYS A 68 4.44 -16.99 -6.58
N GLU A 69 3.23 -16.72 -7.07
CA GLU A 69 2.02 -16.68 -6.25
C GLU A 69 1.31 -18.04 -6.14
N GLY A 70 1.71 -19.03 -6.95
CA GLY A 70 1.11 -20.37 -6.95
C GLY A 70 -0.31 -20.39 -7.51
N ILE A 71 -0.62 -19.55 -8.50
CA ILE A 71 -1.92 -19.47 -9.17
C ILE A 71 -1.75 -19.59 -10.70
N ALA A 72 -2.85 -19.70 -11.43
CA ALA A 72 -2.80 -19.78 -12.90
C ALA A 72 -2.53 -18.40 -13.54
N PRO A 73 -1.74 -18.32 -14.64
CA PRO A 73 -1.47 -17.05 -15.32
C PRO A 73 -2.72 -16.33 -15.81
N GLU A 74 -3.79 -17.07 -16.13
CA GLU A 74 -5.07 -16.54 -16.59
C GLU A 74 -5.81 -15.76 -15.49
N GLN A 75 -5.45 -15.98 -14.23
CA GLN A 75 -6.02 -15.28 -13.07
C GLN A 75 -5.29 -13.95 -12.75
N ILE A 76 -4.31 -13.55 -13.58
CA ILE A 76 -3.44 -12.39 -13.34
C ILE A 76 -3.63 -11.36 -14.45
N LEU A 77 -3.72 -10.08 -14.05
CA LEU A 77 -3.70 -8.93 -14.94
C LEU A 77 -2.64 -7.94 -14.43
N CYS A 78 -1.71 -7.54 -15.31
CA CYS A 78 -0.70 -6.54 -15.00
C CYS A 78 -1.20 -5.12 -15.29
N GLY A 79 -0.70 -4.14 -14.53
CA GLY A 79 -1.07 -2.74 -14.71
C GLY A 79 0.08 -1.78 -14.36
N ASN A 80 -0.09 -0.53 -14.74
CA ASN A 80 0.85 0.57 -14.49
C ASN A 80 0.77 1.04 -13.02
N GLY A 81 1.11 0.12 -12.11
CA GLY A 81 0.96 0.24 -10.67
C GLY A 81 -0.46 -0.08 -10.17
N ALA A 82 -0.57 -0.34 -8.87
CA ALA A 82 -1.84 -0.68 -8.22
C ALA A 82 -2.94 0.38 -8.44
N SER A 83 -2.57 1.66 -8.51
CA SER A 83 -3.55 2.75 -8.66
C SER A 83 -4.34 2.67 -9.96
N GLU A 84 -3.71 2.28 -11.06
CA GLU A 84 -4.39 2.05 -12.34
C GLU A 84 -5.38 0.89 -12.23
N LEU A 85 -4.94 -0.22 -11.65
CA LEU A 85 -5.77 -1.41 -11.45
C LEU A 85 -6.98 -1.14 -10.54
N LEU A 86 -6.79 -0.40 -9.45
CA LEU A 86 -7.89 0.00 -8.56
C LEU A 86 -8.95 0.82 -9.31
N MET A 87 -8.53 1.76 -10.15
CA MET A 87 -9.46 2.54 -10.98
C MET A 87 -10.18 1.66 -12.03
N ALA A 88 -9.46 0.77 -12.68
CA ALA A 88 -10.01 -0.14 -13.68
C ALA A 88 -11.03 -1.11 -13.06
N VAL A 89 -10.74 -1.66 -11.87
CA VAL A 89 -11.65 -2.55 -11.14
C VAL A 89 -12.98 -1.86 -10.83
N VAL A 90 -12.94 -0.63 -10.31
CA VAL A 90 -14.20 0.09 -9.98
C VAL A 90 -14.99 0.40 -11.24
N ARG A 91 -14.34 0.83 -12.31
CA ARG A 91 -15.00 1.09 -13.61
C ARG A 91 -15.64 -0.18 -14.19
N ALA A 92 -14.92 -1.30 -14.20
CA ALA A 92 -15.41 -2.56 -14.75
C ALA A 92 -16.56 -3.14 -13.93
N ALA A 93 -16.48 -3.07 -12.61
CA ALA A 93 -17.50 -3.58 -11.70
C ALA A 93 -18.73 -2.66 -11.59
N ALA A 94 -18.58 -1.38 -11.92
CA ALA A 94 -19.60 -0.33 -11.90
C ALA A 94 -20.53 -0.35 -10.67
N PRO A 95 -19.99 -0.37 -9.42
CA PRO A 95 -20.82 -0.34 -8.23
C PRO A 95 -21.47 1.04 -8.06
N GLU A 96 -22.65 1.09 -7.44
CA GLU A 96 -23.23 2.37 -7.02
C GLU A 96 -22.50 2.91 -5.78
N LYS A 97 -22.21 2.03 -4.82
CA LYS A 97 -21.59 2.37 -3.52
C LYS A 97 -20.48 1.40 -3.16
N CYS A 98 -19.40 1.98 -2.64
CA CYS A 98 -18.24 1.22 -2.17
C CYS A 98 -17.95 1.51 -0.70
N ALA A 99 -17.79 0.47 0.11
CA ALA A 99 -17.37 0.60 1.51
C ALA A 99 -15.86 0.76 1.60
N ILE A 100 -15.41 1.74 2.38
CA ILE A 100 -14.00 2.07 2.61
C ILE A 100 -13.78 2.27 4.11
N ALA A 101 -12.75 1.64 4.67
CA ALA A 101 -12.36 1.84 6.06
C ALA A 101 -11.87 3.28 6.30
N ALA A 102 -12.12 3.80 7.48
CA ALA A 102 -11.54 5.04 7.97
C ALA A 102 -10.82 4.79 9.32
N PRO A 103 -9.50 4.94 9.37
CA PRO A 103 -8.60 5.44 8.33
C PRO A 103 -8.24 4.38 7.28
N SER A 104 -7.99 4.80 6.04
CA SER A 104 -7.42 3.97 4.99
C SER A 104 -6.78 4.80 3.88
N PHE A 105 -6.20 4.13 2.88
CA PHE A 105 -5.53 4.80 1.77
C PHE A 105 -6.50 5.60 0.91
N SER A 106 -6.21 6.88 0.69
CA SER A 106 -7.06 7.82 -0.06
C SER A 106 -7.26 7.47 -1.55
N GLY A 107 -6.40 6.59 -2.09
CA GLY A 107 -6.54 6.13 -3.47
C GLY A 107 -7.84 5.38 -3.74
N TYR A 108 -8.42 4.73 -2.75
CA TYR A 108 -9.71 4.03 -2.90
C TYR A 108 -10.85 5.03 -3.12
N GLU A 109 -10.96 6.06 -2.27
CA GLU A 109 -11.95 7.13 -2.45
C GLU A 109 -11.81 7.78 -3.82
N ARG A 110 -10.56 8.04 -4.25
CA ARG A 110 -10.29 8.61 -5.56
C ARG A 110 -10.76 7.70 -6.70
N ALA A 111 -10.49 6.39 -6.63
CA ALA A 111 -10.91 5.44 -7.63
C ALA A 111 -12.44 5.35 -7.73
N VAL A 112 -13.12 5.29 -6.57
CA VAL A 112 -14.58 5.23 -6.46
C VAL A 112 -15.22 6.47 -7.08
N ARG A 113 -14.78 7.67 -6.67
CA ARG A 113 -15.32 8.94 -7.20
C ARG A 113 -15.04 9.13 -8.69
N ALA A 114 -13.85 8.73 -9.17
CA ALA A 114 -13.49 8.83 -10.58
C ALA A 114 -14.32 7.91 -11.49
N ALA A 115 -14.88 6.85 -10.92
CA ALA A 115 -15.83 5.96 -11.63
C ALA A 115 -17.29 6.40 -11.50
N GLY A 116 -17.58 7.51 -10.80
CA GLY A 116 -18.94 8.01 -10.58
C GLY A 116 -19.70 7.29 -9.45
N ALA A 117 -19.02 6.42 -8.68
CA ALA A 117 -19.60 5.72 -7.55
C ALA A 117 -19.53 6.54 -6.24
N GLU A 118 -20.34 6.18 -5.25
CA GLU A 118 -20.36 6.82 -3.93
C GLU A 118 -19.46 6.06 -2.95
N PRO A 119 -18.43 6.71 -2.33
CA PRO A 119 -17.69 6.12 -1.23
C PRO A 119 -18.48 6.21 0.08
N VAL A 120 -18.69 5.07 0.75
CA VAL A 120 -19.32 4.97 2.06
C VAL A 120 -18.26 4.54 3.08
N PHE A 121 -18.02 5.38 4.08
CA PHE A 121 -16.98 5.12 5.07
C PHE A 121 -17.54 4.41 6.30
N TYR A 122 -16.76 3.44 6.81
CA TYR A 122 -16.96 2.86 8.13
C TYR A 122 -15.71 3.07 9.00
N GLU A 123 -15.93 3.45 10.24
CA GLU A 123 -14.83 3.77 11.16
C GLU A 123 -14.27 2.52 11.81
N LEU A 124 -12.94 2.37 11.74
CA LEU A 124 -12.19 1.43 12.56
C LEU A 124 -12.00 2.04 13.96
N SER A 125 -12.15 1.23 15.02
CA SER A 125 -12.09 1.73 16.38
C SER A 125 -10.66 2.06 16.82
N HIS A 126 -10.48 3.21 17.44
CA HIS A 126 -9.23 3.59 18.11
C HIS A 126 -8.91 2.66 19.28
N ASP A 127 -9.95 2.20 20.01
CA ASP A 127 -9.80 1.37 21.20
C ASP A 127 -9.24 -0.03 20.88
N THR A 128 -9.48 -0.53 19.65
CA THR A 128 -8.95 -1.81 19.16
C THR A 128 -7.70 -1.63 18.30
N GLY A 129 -7.04 -0.45 18.32
CA GLY A 129 -5.89 -0.17 17.48
C GLY A 129 -6.21 -0.18 15.98
N PHE A 130 -7.42 0.22 15.61
CA PHE A 130 -7.95 0.21 14.24
C PHE A 130 -8.14 -1.20 13.66
N GLY A 131 -8.53 -2.17 14.51
CA GLY A 131 -8.86 -3.53 14.10
C GLY A 131 -10.12 -3.63 13.25
N TYR A 132 -10.32 -4.78 12.62
CA TYR A 132 -11.39 -5.05 11.67
C TYR A 132 -12.55 -5.89 12.26
N GLU A 133 -12.60 -6.08 13.58
CA GLU A 133 -13.54 -6.97 14.28
C GLU A 133 -15.02 -6.58 14.08
N THR A 134 -15.28 -5.30 13.88
CA THR A 134 -16.66 -4.78 13.73
C THR A 134 -17.11 -4.59 12.28
N VAL A 135 -16.28 -4.99 11.31
CA VAL A 135 -16.53 -4.70 9.89
C VAL A 135 -17.84 -5.33 9.40
N CYS A 136 -18.10 -6.60 9.70
CA CYS A 136 -19.34 -7.27 9.30
C CYS A 136 -20.58 -6.59 9.87
N ASP A 137 -20.55 -6.14 11.13
CA ASP A 137 -21.65 -5.41 11.75
C ASP A 137 -21.88 -4.04 11.09
N ARG A 138 -20.80 -3.35 10.72
CA ARG A 138 -20.87 -2.09 9.98
C ARG A 138 -21.47 -2.31 8.59
N LEU A 139 -20.97 -3.29 7.84
CA LEU A 139 -21.46 -3.62 6.51
C LEU A 139 -22.91 -4.08 6.51
N SER A 140 -23.39 -4.76 7.56
CA SER A 140 -24.79 -5.19 7.68
C SER A 140 -25.79 -4.05 7.66
N LYS A 141 -25.34 -2.84 8.03
CA LYS A 141 -26.14 -1.59 8.09
C LYS A 141 -25.98 -0.72 6.84
N MET A 142 -25.20 -1.20 5.85
CA MET A 142 -24.88 -0.46 4.63
C MET A 142 -25.42 -1.19 3.40
N THR A 143 -25.85 -0.44 2.40
CA THR A 143 -26.13 -0.98 1.07
C THR A 143 -24.96 -0.63 0.17
N VAL A 144 -24.05 -1.60 -0.04
CA VAL A 144 -22.84 -1.43 -0.85
C VAL A 144 -22.63 -2.66 -1.73
N GLN A 145 -21.97 -2.48 -2.88
CA GLN A 145 -21.67 -3.55 -3.83
C GLN A 145 -20.18 -3.93 -3.85
N MET A 146 -19.33 -3.09 -3.25
CA MET A 146 -17.89 -3.32 -3.21
C MET A 146 -17.33 -2.90 -1.85
N LEU A 147 -16.33 -3.65 -1.37
CA LEU A 147 -15.57 -3.38 -0.15
C LEU A 147 -14.09 -3.30 -0.50
N PHE A 148 -13.41 -2.25 -0.02
CA PHE A 148 -11.95 -2.18 -0.02
C PHE A 148 -11.38 -2.60 1.33
N LEU A 149 -10.41 -3.54 1.30
CA LEU A 149 -9.61 -3.95 2.45
C LEU A 149 -8.14 -3.61 2.16
N CYS A 150 -7.52 -2.84 3.03
CA CYS A 150 -6.09 -2.55 2.98
C CYS A 150 -5.37 -3.46 3.98
N ASN A 151 -4.55 -4.38 3.53
CA ASN A 151 -3.94 -5.39 4.39
C ASN A 151 -2.43 -5.58 4.07
N PRO A 152 -1.52 -5.06 4.88
CA PRO A 152 -1.69 -4.22 6.08
C PRO A 152 -2.34 -2.87 5.79
N ASN A 153 -3.08 -2.33 6.78
CA ASN A 153 -3.76 -1.06 6.60
C ASN A 153 -2.79 0.14 6.53
N ASN A 154 -3.02 1.05 5.64
CA ASN A 154 -2.31 2.32 5.54
C ASN A 154 -3.26 3.46 5.97
N PRO A 155 -3.01 4.19 7.09
CA PRO A 155 -1.66 4.42 7.66
C PRO A 155 -1.29 3.55 8.87
N THR A 156 -2.16 2.75 9.44
CA THR A 156 -1.98 2.16 10.76
C THR A 156 -0.97 1.00 10.81
N GLY A 157 -0.83 0.24 9.73
CA GLY A 157 0.16 -0.84 9.60
C GLY A 157 -0.29 -2.20 10.11
N ASN A 158 -1.46 -2.31 10.73
CA ASN A 158 -2.00 -3.57 11.24
C ASN A 158 -2.53 -4.47 10.10
N THR A 159 -2.38 -5.78 10.27
CA THR A 159 -2.97 -6.80 9.38
C THR A 159 -4.35 -7.21 9.87
N ILE A 160 -5.11 -7.83 8.97
CA ILE A 160 -6.40 -8.43 9.29
C ILE A 160 -6.16 -9.87 9.76
N PRO A 161 -6.54 -10.26 11.00
CA PRO A 161 -6.42 -11.64 11.46
C PRO A 161 -7.19 -12.60 10.57
N GLU A 162 -6.66 -13.81 10.38
CA GLU A 162 -7.22 -14.82 9.47
C GLU A 162 -8.71 -15.10 9.72
N GLN A 163 -9.09 -15.23 11.01
CA GLN A 163 -10.48 -15.49 11.38
C GLN A 163 -11.39 -14.35 10.93
N ILE A 164 -11.01 -13.11 11.23
CA ILE A 164 -11.77 -11.92 10.84
C ILE A 164 -11.85 -11.78 9.33
N LEU A 165 -10.74 -12.02 8.63
CA LEU A 165 -10.73 -12.02 7.17
C LEU A 165 -11.70 -13.04 6.58
N THR A 166 -11.72 -14.25 7.13
CA THR A 166 -12.63 -15.33 6.70
C THR A 166 -14.09 -14.94 6.92
N GLU A 167 -14.42 -14.37 8.09
CA GLU A 167 -15.76 -13.87 8.41
C GLU A 167 -16.20 -12.76 7.41
N ILE A 168 -15.31 -11.82 7.10
CA ILE A 168 -15.58 -10.75 6.11
C ILE A 168 -15.85 -11.34 4.73
N LEU A 169 -15.01 -12.28 4.28
CA LEU A 169 -15.16 -12.91 2.96
C LEU A 169 -16.47 -13.70 2.85
N GLN A 170 -16.83 -14.48 3.87
CA GLN A 170 -18.10 -15.22 3.94
C GLN A 170 -19.30 -14.27 3.91
N PHE A 171 -19.26 -13.21 4.74
CA PHE A 171 -20.31 -12.22 4.78
C PHE A 171 -20.49 -11.54 3.42
N CYS A 172 -19.40 -11.06 2.82
CA CYS A 172 -19.44 -10.40 1.51
C CYS A 172 -19.94 -11.33 0.39
N ALA A 173 -19.53 -12.60 0.39
CA ALA A 173 -20.04 -13.59 -0.56
C ALA A 173 -21.55 -13.78 -0.43
N SER A 174 -22.06 -13.90 0.81
CA SER A 174 -23.51 -14.07 1.08
C SER A 174 -24.34 -12.86 0.63
N LYS A 175 -23.76 -11.66 0.65
CA LYS A 175 -24.41 -10.39 0.26
C LYS A 175 -24.07 -9.97 -1.18
N LYS A 176 -23.33 -10.77 -1.94
CA LYS A 176 -22.85 -10.46 -3.29
C LYS A 176 -22.03 -9.17 -3.37
N ILE A 177 -21.30 -8.84 -2.29
CA ILE A 177 -20.37 -7.72 -2.22
C ILE A 177 -19.03 -8.18 -2.79
N ARG A 178 -18.46 -7.44 -3.76
CA ARG A 178 -17.08 -7.66 -4.23
C ARG A 178 -16.08 -7.16 -3.20
N VAL A 179 -15.02 -7.92 -2.98
CA VAL A 179 -13.95 -7.56 -2.05
C VAL A 179 -12.68 -7.29 -2.86
N VAL A 180 -12.14 -6.09 -2.69
CA VAL A 180 -10.84 -5.69 -3.24
C VAL A 180 -9.84 -5.63 -2.08
N ALA A 181 -9.00 -6.64 -1.97
CA ALA A 181 -7.94 -6.72 -0.98
C ALA A 181 -6.65 -6.10 -1.56
N ASP A 182 -6.23 -4.97 -1.02
CA ASP A 182 -4.95 -4.33 -1.37
C ASP A 182 -3.85 -4.90 -0.47
N GLU A 183 -2.99 -5.71 -1.04
CA GLU A 183 -1.86 -6.37 -0.38
C GLU A 183 -0.50 -5.74 -0.75
N CYS A 184 -0.46 -4.49 -1.23
CA CYS A 184 0.76 -3.84 -1.68
C CYS A 184 1.88 -3.77 -0.62
N PHE A 185 1.54 -3.87 0.66
CA PHE A 185 2.50 -3.89 1.77
C PHE A 185 2.67 -5.28 2.41
N LEU A 186 1.81 -6.24 2.09
CA LEU A 186 1.79 -7.52 2.80
C LEU A 186 3.06 -8.35 2.59
N ARG A 187 3.74 -8.19 1.44
CA ARG A 187 4.98 -8.92 1.14
C ARG A 187 6.11 -8.64 2.14
N PHE A 188 6.07 -7.54 2.86
CA PHE A 188 6.99 -7.24 3.98
C PHE A 188 6.76 -8.13 5.20
N HIS A 189 5.55 -8.71 5.33
CA HIS A 189 5.23 -9.58 6.45
C HIS A 189 6.01 -10.90 6.35
N PRO A 190 6.64 -11.40 7.44
CA PRO A 190 7.45 -12.63 7.41
C PRO A 190 6.67 -13.87 6.98
N HIS A 191 5.36 -13.88 7.25
CA HIS A 191 4.45 -14.97 6.88
C HIS A 191 3.53 -14.61 5.71
N TYR A 192 4.04 -13.89 4.71
CA TYR A 192 3.27 -13.45 3.53
C TYR A 192 2.42 -14.55 2.92
N GLU A 193 3.02 -15.73 2.67
CA GLU A 193 2.35 -16.84 2.02
C GLU A 193 1.10 -17.32 2.79
N LYS A 194 1.16 -17.27 4.11
CA LYS A 194 0.06 -17.65 5.00
C LYS A 194 -0.98 -16.52 5.14
N MET A 195 -0.55 -15.27 5.11
CA MET A 195 -1.40 -14.12 5.37
C MET A 195 -2.15 -13.62 4.14
N SER A 196 -1.64 -13.89 2.93
CA SER A 196 -2.25 -13.43 1.68
C SER A 196 -3.62 -14.07 1.43
N CYS A 197 -4.54 -13.26 0.95
CA CYS A 197 -5.89 -13.69 0.53
C CYS A 197 -5.87 -14.66 -0.66
N LYS A 198 -4.75 -14.84 -1.36
CA LYS A 198 -4.66 -15.68 -2.58
C LYS A 198 -5.14 -17.12 -2.39
N ARG A 199 -4.99 -17.67 -1.19
CA ARG A 199 -5.50 -19.00 -0.82
C ARG A 199 -7.01 -19.13 -0.90
N PHE A 200 -7.73 -18.01 -0.85
CA PHE A 200 -9.19 -17.94 -0.90
C PHE A 200 -9.77 -17.72 -2.31
N LEU A 201 -8.92 -17.46 -3.33
CA LEU A 201 -9.39 -17.14 -4.69
C LEU A 201 -10.27 -18.22 -5.31
N LYS A 202 -10.01 -19.49 -5.00
CA LYS A 202 -10.84 -20.61 -5.48
C LYS A 202 -12.21 -20.67 -4.80
N GLN A 203 -12.27 -20.26 -3.54
CA GLN A 203 -13.49 -20.34 -2.73
C GLN A 203 -14.40 -19.11 -2.91
N TYR A 204 -13.80 -17.94 -3.13
CA TYR A 204 -14.52 -16.67 -3.21
C TYR A 204 -14.27 -15.99 -4.56
N PRO A 205 -15.09 -16.26 -5.58
CA PRO A 205 -14.95 -15.60 -6.90
C PRO A 205 -15.21 -14.09 -6.85
N ASN A 206 -15.86 -13.58 -5.80
CA ASN A 206 -16.04 -12.16 -5.55
C ASN A 206 -14.80 -11.45 -4.96
N LEU A 207 -13.69 -12.17 -4.75
CA LEU A 207 -12.42 -11.64 -4.24
C LEU A 207 -11.49 -11.23 -5.39
N LEU A 208 -10.97 -10.00 -5.28
CA LEU A 208 -9.88 -9.48 -6.11
C LEU A 208 -8.74 -9.07 -5.19
N ILE A 209 -7.51 -9.38 -5.57
CA ILE A 209 -6.32 -9.00 -4.81
C ILE A 209 -5.46 -8.10 -5.66
N VAL A 210 -5.11 -6.92 -5.16
CA VAL A 210 -4.20 -5.98 -5.82
C VAL A 210 -2.86 -5.99 -5.10
N ASN A 211 -1.79 -6.07 -5.89
CA ASN A 211 -0.42 -6.04 -5.38
C ASN A 211 0.47 -5.15 -6.27
N ALA A 212 1.64 -4.77 -5.78
CA ALA A 212 2.55 -3.91 -6.52
C ALA A 212 4.02 -4.19 -6.22
N PHE A 213 4.86 -3.96 -7.22
CA PHE A 213 6.32 -4.00 -7.10
C PHE A 213 6.89 -2.71 -6.49
N THR A 214 6.07 -1.67 -6.41
CA THR A 214 6.42 -0.30 -5.98
C THR A 214 7.19 -0.24 -4.66
N LYS A 215 6.71 -0.98 -3.66
CA LYS A 215 7.16 -0.86 -2.26
C LYS A 215 8.23 -1.87 -1.93
N PHE A 216 7.89 -3.14 -2.02
CA PHE A 216 8.77 -4.23 -1.62
C PHE A 216 10.04 -4.33 -2.47
N TYR A 217 9.94 -4.15 -3.78
CA TYR A 217 11.09 -4.17 -4.70
C TYR A 217 11.65 -2.79 -5.04
N ALA A 218 11.19 -1.74 -4.33
CA ALA A 218 11.65 -0.36 -4.52
C ALA A 218 11.53 0.15 -5.98
N MET A 219 10.53 -0.32 -6.73
CA MET A 219 10.29 0.01 -8.14
C MET A 219 9.27 1.14 -8.31
N ALA A 220 9.27 2.15 -7.42
CA ALA A 220 8.25 3.18 -7.42
C ALA A 220 8.16 3.97 -8.73
N GLY A 221 9.28 4.27 -9.35
CA GLY A 221 9.35 5.00 -10.63
C GLY A 221 8.97 4.17 -11.85
N LEU A 222 9.07 2.85 -11.79
CA LEU A 222 8.76 1.95 -12.92
C LEU A 222 7.25 1.68 -13.08
N ARG A 223 6.46 1.94 -12.04
CA ARG A 223 5.00 1.82 -12.08
C ARG A 223 4.50 0.44 -12.50
N LEU A 224 4.73 -0.58 -11.68
CA LEU A 224 4.30 -1.95 -11.94
C LEU A 224 3.44 -2.48 -10.79
N GLY A 225 2.29 -3.07 -11.13
CA GLY A 225 1.39 -3.77 -10.21
C GLY A 225 0.67 -4.91 -10.93
N TYR A 226 -0.07 -5.71 -10.17
CA TYR A 226 -0.88 -6.79 -10.71
C TYR A 226 -2.12 -7.04 -9.86
N LEU A 227 -3.14 -7.56 -10.53
CA LEU A 227 -4.42 -7.99 -9.98
C LEU A 227 -4.52 -9.49 -10.09
N MET A 228 -5.07 -10.15 -9.07
CA MET A 228 -5.37 -11.58 -9.03
C MET A 228 -6.85 -11.80 -8.69
N THR A 229 -7.54 -12.69 -9.41
CA THR A 229 -8.91 -13.09 -9.09
C THR A 229 -9.25 -14.44 -9.68
N GLY A 230 -10.23 -15.12 -9.08
CA GLY A 230 -10.84 -16.35 -9.65
C GLY A 230 -11.94 -16.05 -10.68
N ASP A 231 -12.45 -14.83 -10.73
CA ASP A 231 -13.48 -14.40 -11.69
C ASP A 231 -12.84 -13.91 -13.00
N LEU A 232 -12.65 -14.83 -13.94
CA LEU A 232 -12.04 -14.53 -15.24
C LEU A 232 -12.90 -13.59 -16.09
N SER A 233 -14.21 -13.60 -15.92
CA SER A 233 -15.11 -12.68 -16.63
C SER A 233 -14.90 -11.24 -16.17
N LEU A 234 -14.82 -11.03 -14.86
CA LEU A 234 -14.48 -9.73 -14.29
C LEU A 234 -13.07 -9.30 -14.66
N LEU A 235 -12.10 -10.22 -14.63
CA LEU A 235 -10.72 -9.91 -15.01
C LEU A 235 -10.64 -9.40 -16.45
N HIS A 236 -11.38 -10.03 -17.36
CA HIS A 236 -11.48 -9.57 -18.75
C HIS A 236 -12.14 -8.18 -18.84
N ALA A 237 -13.24 -7.95 -18.11
CA ALA A 237 -13.88 -6.64 -18.06
C ALA A 237 -12.95 -5.55 -17.51
N VAL A 238 -12.10 -5.87 -16.52
CA VAL A 238 -11.07 -4.95 -15.99
C VAL A 238 -10.02 -4.67 -17.06
N ALA A 239 -9.56 -5.68 -17.80
CA ALA A 239 -8.59 -5.50 -18.88
C ALA A 239 -9.10 -4.52 -19.95
N GLN A 240 -10.39 -4.54 -20.27
CA GLN A 240 -11.02 -3.60 -21.21
C GLN A 240 -11.02 -2.13 -20.70
N GLN A 241 -10.76 -1.89 -19.44
CA GLN A 241 -10.64 -0.53 -18.87
C GLN A 241 -9.21 0.02 -18.87
N LEU A 242 -8.24 -0.80 -19.27
CA LEU A 242 -6.84 -0.41 -19.32
C LEU A 242 -6.45 0.07 -20.71
N PRO A 243 -5.56 1.06 -20.82
CA PRO A 243 -4.95 1.41 -22.10
C PRO A 243 -4.14 0.24 -22.65
N GLU A 244 -4.14 0.09 -23.98
CA GLU A 244 -3.22 -0.83 -24.65
C GLU A 244 -1.76 -0.47 -24.32
N TRP A 245 -0.88 -1.48 -24.18
CA TRP A 245 0.54 -1.32 -23.84
C TRP A 245 0.80 -0.51 -22.55
N ASN A 246 -0.11 -0.59 -21.59
CA ASN A 246 -0.03 0.18 -20.33
C ASN A 246 1.18 -0.14 -19.45
N VAL A 247 1.79 -1.33 -19.60
CA VAL A 247 2.98 -1.75 -18.88
C VAL A 247 4.18 -1.75 -19.82
N SER A 248 5.14 -0.85 -19.58
CA SER A 248 6.34 -0.73 -20.41
C SER A 248 7.17 -2.02 -20.41
N SER A 249 7.88 -2.30 -21.52
CA SER A 249 8.79 -3.46 -21.64
C SER A 249 9.84 -3.48 -20.53
N ILE A 250 10.35 -2.30 -20.14
CA ILE A 250 11.33 -2.18 -19.07
C ILE A 250 10.73 -2.57 -17.71
N ALA A 251 9.47 -2.19 -17.42
CA ALA A 251 8.79 -2.60 -16.20
C ALA A 251 8.51 -4.10 -16.18
N GLN A 252 8.14 -4.69 -17.32
CA GLN A 252 7.91 -6.14 -17.44
C GLN A 252 9.20 -6.94 -17.14
N ARG A 253 10.32 -6.59 -17.77
CA ARG A 253 11.62 -7.25 -17.53
C ARG A 253 12.11 -7.06 -16.10
N ALA A 254 12.01 -5.85 -15.57
CA ALA A 254 12.35 -5.54 -14.18
C ALA A 254 11.51 -6.36 -13.17
N GLY A 255 10.21 -6.51 -13.44
CA GLY A 255 9.32 -7.32 -12.63
C GLY A 255 9.71 -8.80 -12.60
N ILE A 256 10.02 -9.38 -13.76
CA ILE A 256 10.49 -10.78 -13.87
C ILE A 256 11.76 -10.97 -13.05
N SER A 257 12.74 -10.08 -13.21
CA SER A 257 14.01 -10.13 -12.47
C SER A 257 13.81 -9.99 -10.96
N ALA A 258 12.89 -9.10 -10.52
CA ALA A 258 12.59 -8.89 -9.11
C ALA A 258 12.05 -10.15 -8.43
N LEU A 259 11.20 -10.91 -9.11
CA LEU A 259 10.57 -12.13 -8.56
C LEU A 259 11.54 -13.29 -8.36
N GLN A 260 12.69 -13.27 -9.03
CA GLN A 260 13.71 -14.32 -8.95
C GLN A 260 14.64 -14.15 -7.73
N ASP A 261 14.73 -12.97 -7.13
CA ASP A 261 15.68 -12.67 -6.05
C ASP A 261 15.09 -13.03 -4.68
N THR A 262 15.11 -14.31 -4.35
CA THR A 262 14.61 -14.83 -3.06
C THR A 262 15.46 -14.38 -1.86
N GLU A 263 16.77 -14.16 -2.06
CA GLU A 263 17.66 -13.69 -0.99
C GLU A 263 17.38 -12.22 -0.65
N TYR A 264 17.05 -11.39 -1.64
CA TYR A 264 16.59 -10.03 -1.41
C TYR A 264 15.31 -10.01 -0.56
N GLU A 265 14.34 -10.89 -0.85
CA GLU A 265 13.10 -10.98 -0.07
C GLU A 265 13.39 -11.34 1.40
N LYS A 266 14.24 -12.31 1.64
CA LYS A 266 14.63 -12.74 2.99
C LYS A 266 15.33 -11.62 3.76
N ARG A 267 16.33 -10.99 3.15
CA ARG A 267 17.05 -9.85 3.74
C ARG A 267 16.12 -8.67 4.04
N THR A 268 15.19 -8.39 3.13
CA THR A 268 14.17 -7.34 3.32
C THR A 268 13.36 -7.60 4.58
N ARG A 269 12.76 -8.79 4.71
CA ARG A 269 11.90 -9.11 5.87
C ARG A 269 12.66 -9.07 7.19
N GLN A 270 13.88 -9.57 7.22
CA GLN A 270 14.75 -9.53 8.40
C GLN A 270 15.08 -8.09 8.80
N LEU A 271 15.46 -7.25 7.84
CA LEU A 271 15.77 -5.84 8.09
C LEU A 271 14.55 -5.09 8.62
N ILE A 272 13.41 -5.21 7.92
CA ILE A 272 12.18 -4.50 8.29
C ILE A 272 11.70 -4.93 9.69
N GLU A 273 11.70 -6.22 10.00
CA GLU A 273 11.29 -6.69 11.32
C GLU A 273 12.20 -6.14 12.44
N LYS A 274 13.52 -6.19 12.26
CA LYS A 274 14.50 -5.69 13.21
C LYS A 274 14.33 -4.18 13.42
N GLU A 275 14.32 -3.42 12.35
CA GLU A 275 14.34 -1.96 12.41
C GLU A 275 12.97 -1.38 12.81
N ARG A 276 11.86 -2.00 12.44
CA ARG A 276 10.53 -1.65 12.93
C ARG A 276 10.44 -1.82 14.44
N ARG A 277 10.95 -2.92 14.98
CA ARG A 277 11.01 -3.16 16.43
C ARG A 277 11.84 -2.10 17.15
N TYR A 278 12.98 -1.73 16.59
CA TYR A 278 13.83 -0.66 17.11
C TYR A 278 13.06 0.68 17.17
N LEU A 279 12.46 1.10 16.06
CA LEU A 279 11.69 2.35 16.02
C LEU A 279 10.53 2.35 17.01
N ILE A 280 9.77 1.26 17.12
CA ILE A 280 8.66 1.14 18.08
C ILE A 280 9.19 1.37 19.51
N GLN A 281 10.29 0.72 19.89
CA GLN A 281 10.87 0.86 21.24
C GLN A 281 11.31 2.29 21.51
N GLU A 282 11.99 2.95 20.56
CA GLU A 282 12.49 4.31 20.77
C GLU A 282 11.32 5.31 20.88
N PHE A 283 10.28 5.20 20.03
CA PHE A 283 9.13 6.09 20.11
C PHE A 283 8.30 5.87 21.40
N LEU A 284 8.19 4.65 21.90
CA LEU A 284 7.57 4.37 23.20
C LEU A 284 8.37 5.01 24.36
N LYS A 285 9.71 4.98 24.33
CA LYS A 285 10.56 5.66 25.32
C LYS A 285 10.38 7.18 25.32
N MET A 286 10.01 7.76 24.18
CA MET A 286 9.67 9.19 24.05
C MET A 286 8.27 9.53 24.57
N GLY A 287 7.51 8.56 25.09
CA GLY A 287 6.13 8.76 25.56
C GLY A 287 5.09 8.77 24.44
N CYS A 288 5.46 8.47 23.21
CA CYS A 288 4.52 8.36 22.11
C CYS A 288 3.62 7.12 22.25
N THR A 289 2.37 7.21 21.80
CA THR A 289 1.54 6.04 21.55
C THR A 289 1.87 5.51 20.17
N VAL A 290 2.37 4.28 20.05
CA VAL A 290 2.68 3.64 18.77
C VAL A 290 1.61 2.61 18.44
N PHE A 291 1.00 2.71 17.26
CA PHE A 291 0.01 1.74 16.79
C PHE A 291 0.70 0.44 16.35
N PRO A 292 0.08 -0.73 16.58
CA PRO A 292 0.62 -2.00 16.10
C PRO A 292 0.83 -1.98 14.59
N SER A 293 2.01 -2.39 14.13
CA SER A 293 2.33 -2.43 12.70
C SER A 293 3.10 -3.70 12.34
N GLU A 294 2.71 -4.28 11.21
CA GLU A 294 3.37 -5.41 10.56
C GLU A 294 3.86 -5.06 9.13
N ALA A 295 3.77 -3.76 8.79
CA ALA A 295 4.24 -3.20 7.53
C ALA A 295 5.68 -2.65 7.62
N ASP A 296 6.17 -2.03 6.55
CA ASP A 296 7.46 -1.33 6.47
C ASP A 296 7.38 0.14 6.95
N TYR A 297 6.45 0.43 7.83
CA TYR A 297 6.26 1.73 8.49
C TYR A 297 5.64 1.55 9.87
N ILE A 298 5.77 2.57 10.69
CA ILE A 298 5.03 2.72 11.94
C ILE A 298 4.22 4.00 11.93
N THR A 299 3.10 3.98 12.64
CA THR A 299 2.30 5.17 12.92
C THR A 299 2.25 5.38 14.42
N PHE A 300 2.43 6.61 14.83
CA PHE A 300 2.48 6.99 16.23
C PHE A 300 1.75 8.29 16.47
N ARG A 301 1.29 8.49 17.70
CA ARG A 301 0.71 9.73 18.22
C ARG A 301 1.70 10.36 19.22
N LEU A 302 1.83 11.68 19.14
CA LEU A 302 2.65 12.42 20.11
C LEU A 302 2.10 12.31 21.54
N PRO A 303 2.94 12.47 22.57
CA PRO A 303 2.49 12.60 23.96
C PRO A 303 1.46 13.72 24.10
N GLN A 304 0.52 13.58 25.03
CA GLN A 304 -0.59 14.52 25.19
C GLN A 304 -0.15 15.96 25.46
N GLU A 305 0.95 16.14 26.19
CA GLU A 305 1.57 17.44 26.49
C GLU A 305 2.19 18.12 25.27
N LYS A 306 2.39 17.38 24.19
CA LYS A 306 2.90 17.87 22.89
C LYS A 306 1.81 17.95 21.81
N THR A 307 0.53 17.92 22.20
CA THR A 307 -0.59 18.10 21.27
C THR A 307 -0.49 19.45 20.56
N GLY A 308 -0.71 19.47 19.23
CA GLY A 308 -0.55 20.65 18.39
C GLY A 308 0.89 21.00 18.03
N PHE A 309 1.85 20.16 18.43
CA PHE A 309 3.25 20.34 18.10
C PHE A 309 3.54 19.98 16.62
N LEU A 310 4.08 20.92 15.86
CA LEU A 310 4.29 20.76 14.41
C LEU A 310 5.57 19.93 14.13
N LEU A 311 5.55 18.64 14.50
CA LEU A 311 6.72 17.76 14.37
C LEU A 311 7.23 17.66 12.92
N LYS A 312 6.32 17.54 11.94
CA LYS A 312 6.69 17.45 10.52
C LYS A 312 7.47 18.68 10.06
N GLU A 313 7.00 19.85 10.43
CA GLU A 313 7.58 21.14 10.05
C GLU A 313 8.97 21.31 10.68
N ARG A 314 9.12 20.99 11.95
CA ARG A 314 10.42 21.06 12.65
C ARG A 314 11.45 20.06 12.14
N LEU A 315 11.02 18.83 11.80
CA LEU A 315 11.91 17.85 11.17
C LEU A 315 12.33 18.28 9.77
N LEU A 316 11.43 18.95 9.05
CA LEU A 316 11.73 19.46 7.70
C LEU A 316 12.77 20.59 7.72
N GLU A 317 12.83 21.41 8.77
CA GLU A 317 13.94 22.37 9.00
C GLU A 317 15.31 21.64 9.06
N GLY A 318 15.33 20.42 9.63
CA GLY A 318 16.46 19.51 9.62
C GLY A 318 16.58 18.65 8.35
N LYS A 319 15.81 18.97 7.28
CA LYS A 319 15.79 18.25 6.00
C LYS A 319 15.31 16.79 6.09
N ILE A 320 14.53 16.47 7.12
CA ILE A 320 13.89 15.17 7.32
C ILE A 320 12.40 15.32 7.07
N LEU A 321 11.88 14.54 6.11
CA LEU A 321 10.46 14.56 5.76
C LEU A 321 9.74 13.35 6.35
N ILE A 322 8.68 13.59 7.14
CA ILE A 322 7.76 12.58 7.65
C ILE A 322 6.33 12.81 7.14
N ARG A 323 5.45 11.85 7.32
CA ARG A 323 4.06 11.93 6.90
C ARG A 323 3.15 12.29 8.08
N SER A 324 2.52 13.46 8.05
CA SER A 324 1.40 13.78 8.95
C SER A 324 0.16 12.98 8.55
N CYS A 325 -0.53 12.38 9.52
CA CYS A 325 -1.78 11.65 9.30
C CYS A 325 -3.04 12.50 9.52
N ALA A 326 -2.90 13.80 9.73
CA ALA A 326 -4.03 14.70 10.04
C ALA A 326 -5.11 14.75 8.96
N ASN A 327 -4.79 14.44 7.72
CA ASN A 327 -5.74 14.39 6.61
C ASN A 327 -6.35 13.00 6.34
N TYR A 328 -6.02 11.99 7.15
CA TYR A 328 -6.73 10.72 7.10
C TYR A 328 -8.02 10.83 7.93
N ARG A 329 -9.14 10.37 7.37
CA ARG A 329 -10.40 10.28 8.12
C ARG A 329 -10.21 9.42 9.37
N ASN A 330 -10.82 9.81 10.47
CA ASN A 330 -10.78 9.08 11.75
C ASN A 330 -9.36 8.89 12.33
N MET A 331 -8.41 9.76 11.96
CA MET A 331 -7.10 9.81 12.62
C MET A 331 -6.99 11.02 13.51
N PRO A 332 -6.43 10.87 14.73
CA PRO A 332 -6.10 12.03 15.57
C PRO A 332 -5.13 12.99 14.86
N PRO A 333 -5.23 14.31 15.12
CA PRO A 333 -4.43 15.32 14.41
C PRO A 333 -2.91 15.20 14.66
N ASP A 334 -2.53 14.67 15.83
CA ASP A 334 -1.11 14.55 16.26
C ASP A 334 -0.47 13.20 15.87
N CYS A 335 -1.06 12.52 14.90
CA CYS A 335 -0.55 11.26 14.39
C CYS A 335 0.36 11.47 13.19
N TYR A 336 1.46 10.74 13.20
CA TYR A 336 2.46 10.74 12.14
C TYR A 336 2.80 9.31 11.74
N ARG A 337 3.12 9.11 10.45
CA ARG A 337 3.62 7.86 9.91
C ARG A 337 5.04 8.05 9.40
N ILE A 338 5.91 7.11 9.72
CA ILE A 338 7.30 7.06 9.24
C ILE A 338 7.61 5.71 8.63
N ALA A 339 8.33 5.70 7.55
CA ALA A 339 8.86 4.48 6.94
C ALA A 339 9.94 3.85 7.84
N VAL A 340 10.07 2.54 7.77
CA VAL A 340 11.22 1.81 8.31
C VAL A 340 12.35 1.90 7.31
N LYS A 341 13.52 2.40 7.74
CA LYS A 341 14.71 2.55 6.91
C LYS A 341 15.90 1.73 7.41
N GLN A 342 17.07 1.94 6.86
CA GLN A 342 18.30 1.36 7.39
C GLN A 342 18.63 1.94 8.78
N HIS A 343 19.37 1.20 9.57
CA HIS A 343 19.62 1.53 10.99
C HIS A 343 20.15 2.95 11.19
N ALA A 344 21.17 3.35 10.42
CA ALA A 344 21.75 4.68 10.53
C ALA A 344 20.74 5.82 10.26
N ASP A 345 19.86 5.65 9.28
CA ASP A 345 18.80 6.62 8.99
C ASP A 345 17.77 6.68 10.12
N ASN A 346 17.41 5.50 10.68
CA ASN A 346 16.48 5.39 11.80
C ASN A 346 17.04 6.02 13.08
N GLU A 347 18.32 5.80 13.38
CA GLU A 347 19.01 6.44 14.51
C GLU A 347 19.02 7.96 14.37
N GLU A 348 19.30 8.47 13.17
CA GLU A 348 19.28 9.91 12.92
C GLU A 348 17.89 10.51 13.15
N LEU A 349 16.84 9.86 12.62
CA LEU A 349 15.47 10.30 12.86
C LEU A 349 15.15 10.31 14.37
N VAL A 350 15.45 9.22 15.07
CA VAL A 350 15.23 9.10 16.52
C VAL A 350 15.93 10.22 17.27
N ARG A 351 17.20 10.48 16.95
CA ARG A 351 18.01 11.55 17.56
C ARG A 351 17.38 12.94 17.35
N GLN A 352 16.89 13.22 16.15
CA GLN A 352 16.25 14.51 15.83
C GLN A 352 14.90 14.66 16.53
N VAL A 353 14.10 13.62 16.55
CA VAL A 353 12.80 13.62 17.27
C VAL A 353 13.02 13.84 18.76
N TRP A 354 13.98 13.14 19.38
CA TRP A 354 14.35 13.37 20.79
C TRP A 354 14.70 14.82 21.09
N ARG A 355 15.58 15.43 20.29
CA ARG A 355 15.97 16.84 20.45
C ARG A 355 14.78 17.79 20.39
N ILE A 356 13.87 17.51 19.46
CA ILE A 356 12.68 18.33 19.23
C ILE A 356 11.67 18.19 20.37
N LEU A 357 11.48 16.99 20.92
CA LEU A 357 10.48 16.74 21.98
C LEU A 357 10.95 17.19 23.36
N ILE A 358 12.26 17.25 23.63
CA ILE A 358 12.81 17.73 24.90
C ILE A 358 12.78 19.27 25.03
N GLN A 359 12.76 19.99 23.90
CA GLN A 359 12.58 21.43 23.86
C GLN A 359 11.13 21.84 24.18
#